data_76ad91ff23e7cc4b2c6b3ac37c96a6ff
#
_entry.id   76ad91ff23e7cc4b2c6b3ac37c96a6ff
#
_cell.length_a   1.000
_cell.length_b   1.000
_cell.length_c   1.000
_cell.angle_alpha   90.00
_cell.angle_beta   90.00
_cell.angle_gamma   90.00
#
_symmetry.space_group_name_H-M   'P 1'
#
loop_
_entity.id
_entity.type
_entity.pdbx_description
1 polymer ?
#
loop_
_entity_poly.entity_id
_entity_poly.type
_entity_poly.pdbx_seq_one_letter_code
_entity_poly.pdbx_strand_id
1 'polypeptide(L)'
;MPSVYGFPAFTSATELLLAVTTFCLGFWVVRVTRTWVPKGLKSPPGPWGLPFIGHVLTLGKNPHLSLTKLSQQYGDVLQIRIGSTPVVVLSGLNTIKQALVKQGDDFKGRPDLYSFTLIANGQSMTFNPDSGPLWAARRRLAQNALKSFSIASDPTLASSCYLEEHVSKEAEYLISKFQKLMAEVGHFDPFKYLVVSVANVICAICFGRRYDHDDQELLSIVNLSNEFGEVTGSGYPADFIPILRYLPNSSLDAFKDLNKKFYSFMKKLIKEHYRTFEKGHIRDITDSLIEHCQDRRLDENANVQLSDDKVITIVFDLFGAGFDTITTAISWSLMYLVTNPRIQRKIQEELDTVIGRDRQPRLSDRPQLPYLEAFILETFRHSSFVPFTIPHSTIRDTSLNGFYIPKGHCVFVNQWQVNHDQELWGDPNEFRPERFLTSSGTLDKHLSEKVILFGLGKRKCIGEIIGRLEVFLFLAILLQQMEFNVSPGEKVDMTPAYGLTLKHARCEHFQVQMRSSGPQHLQA
;
A
#
# COMPACT_ATOMS: atom_id res chain seq x y z
N MET A 1 7.06 -8.58 72.54
CA MET A 1 6.35 -8.35 71.27
C MET A 1 7.19 -8.89 70.13
N PRO A 2 6.78 -9.90 69.39
CA PRO A 2 7.58 -10.50 68.35
C PRO A 2 7.47 -9.68 67.08
N SER A 3 8.61 -9.39 66.46
CA SER A 3 8.72 -8.83 65.12
C SER A 3 8.36 -9.89 64.09
N VAL A 4 7.27 -9.65 63.38
CA VAL A 4 6.79 -10.52 62.28
C VAL A 4 7.05 -9.77 61.01
N TYR A 5 7.51 -10.51 60.01
CA TYR A 5 7.77 -10.28 58.57
C TYR A 5 9.27 -10.06 58.22
N GLY A 6 10.05 -11.16 58.38
CA GLY A 6 11.26 -11.31 57.59
C GLY A 6 10.90 -11.76 56.20
N PHE A 7 11.17 -10.97 55.18
CA PHE A 7 11.19 -11.46 53.81
C PHE A 7 12.29 -12.53 53.67
N PRO A 8 12.08 -13.67 53.02
CA PRO A 8 13.13 -14.64 52.83
C PRO A 8 14.28 -13.99 52.04
N ALA A 9 15.46 -13.92 52.70
CA ALA A 9 16.68 -13.49 52.02
C ALA A 9 17.04 -14.59 51.00
N PHE A 10 17.11 -14.26 49.71
CA PHE A 10 17.62 -15.17 48.70
C PHE A 10 19.09 -15.46 48.95
N THR A 11 19.42 -16.73 49.16
CA THR A 11 20.76 -17.17 49.54
C THR A 11 21.68 -17.41 48.34
N SER A 12 21.11 -17.44 47.12
CA SER A 12 21.88 -17.59 45.89
C SER A 12 21.26 -16.83 44.70
N ALA A 13 22.09 -16.42 43.75
CA ALA A 13 21.63 -15.79 42.49
C ALA A 13 20.64 -16.67 41.71
N THR A 14 20.77 -18.00 41.84
CA THR A 14 19.87 -18.97 41.23
C THR A 14 18.47 -18.97 41.83
N GLU A 15 18.33 -18.81 43.14
CA GLU A 15 17.02 -18.71 43.80
C GLU A 15 16.30 -17.41 43.44
N LEU A 16 17.04 -16.29 43.37
CA LEU A 16 16.49 -15.03 42.90
C LEU A 16 16.00 -15.13 41.45
N LEU A 17 16.80 -15.76 40.57
CA LEU A 17 16.44 -15.97 39.17
C LEU A 17 15.21 -16.84 39.03
N LEU A 18 15.11 -17.94 39.78
CA LEU A 18 13.96 -18.83 39.85
C LEU A 18 12.70 -18.11 40.34
N ALA A 19 12.80 -17.32 41.38
CA ALA A 19 11.69 -16.54 41.93
C ALA A 19 11.18 -15.49 40.93
N VAL A 20 12.10 -14.74 40.29
CA VAL A 20 11.75 -13.76 39.25
C VAL A 20 11.11 -14.47 38.05
N THR A 21 11.66 -15.60 37.59
CA THR A 21 11.10 -16.37 36.46
C THR A 21 9.71 -16.89 36.78
N THR A 22 9.52 -17.46 37.99
CA THR A 22 8.22 -17.96 38.44
C THR A 22 7.20 -16.83 38.58
N PHE A 23 7.59 -15.69 39.12
CA PHE A 23 6.74 -14.50 39.22
C PHE A 23 6.36 -13.98 37.83
N CYS A 24 7.33 -13.84 36.94
CA CYS A 24 7.06 -13.40 35.54
C CYS A 24 6.14 -14.35 34.80
N LEU A 25 6.33 -15.67 34.95
CA LEU A 25 5.45 -16.68 34.36
C LEU A 25 4.05 -16.64 34.96
N GLY A 26 3.94 -16.57 36.29
CA GLY A 26 2.66 -16.44 37.01
C GLY A 26 1.90 -15.16 36.59
N PHE A 27 2.60 -14.04 36.60
CA PHE A 27 2.04 -12.75 36.15
C PHE A 27 1.57 -12.81 34.69
N TRP A 28 2.39 -13.43 33.81
CA TRP A 28 2.05 -13.62 32.40
C TRP A 28 0.80 -14.49 32.24
N VAL A 29 0.74 -15.64 32.93
CA VAL A 29 -0.43 -16.53 32.90
C VAL A 29 -1.69 -15.79 33.35
N VAL A 30 -1.64 -15.07 34.49
CA VAL A 30 -2.78 -14.28 34.99
C VAL A 30 -3.20 -13.21 33.99
N ARG A 31 -2.26 -12.53 33.35
CA ARG A 31 -2.56 -11.48 32.37
C ARG A 31 -3.14 -12.04 31.07
N VAL A 32 -2.71 -13.23 30.66
CA VAL A 32 -3.22 -13.90 29.45
C VAL A 32 -4.60 -14.50 29.67
N THR A 33 -4.90 -15.01 30.86
CA THR A 33 -6.18 -15.67 31.19
C THR A 33 -7.28 -14.71 31.62
N ARG A 34 -6.96 -13.47 31.97
CA ARG A 34 -7.93 -12.45 32.48
C ARG A 34 -8.55 -11.55 31.39
N THR A 35 -8.86 -12.03 30.21
CA THR A 35 -9.76 -11.28 29.32
C THR A 35 -11.20 -11.54 29.76
N TRP A 36 -11.80 -10.53 30.45
CA TRP A 36 -13.23 -10.57 30.70
C TRP A 36 -13.99 -10.52 29.37
N VAL A 37 -14.89 -11.47 29.16
CA VAL A 37 -15.72 -11.55 27.97
C VAL A 37 -17.17 -11.44 28.41
N PRO A 38 -17.98 -10.56 27.80
CA PRO A 38 -19.41 -10.44 28.11
C PRO A 38 -20.15 -11.76 27.89
N LYS A 39 -21.23 -11.98 28.70
CA LYS A 39 -22.09 -13.16 28.56
C LYS A 39 -22.64 -13.27 27.12
N GLY A 40 -22.56 -14.45 26.55
CA GLY A 40 -23.03 -14.73 25.18
C GLY A 40 -22.01 -14.50 24.07
N LEU A 41 -20.86 -13.91 24.36
CA LEU A 41 -19.76 -13.76 23.41
C LEU A 41 -18.61 -14.71 23.76
N LYS A 42 -17.71 -14.92 22.80
CA LYS A 42 -16.47 -15.71 22.96
C LYS A 42 -15.25 -14.85 22.67
N SER A 43 -14.10 -15.22 23.22
CA SER A 43 -12.83 -14.67 22.74
C SER A 43 -12.51 -15.24 21.35
N PRO A 44 -11.90 -14.45 20.44
CA PRO A 44 -11.43 -15.00 19.17
C PRO A 44 -10.46 -16.17 19.43
N PRO A 45 -10.59 -17.29 18.69
CA PRO A 45 -9.68 -18.42 18.80
C PRO A 45 -8.28 -18.05 18.28
N GLY A 46 -7.29 -18.85 18.62
CA GLY A 46 -5.95 -18.69 18.09
C GLY A 46 -4.96 -19.67 18.71
N PRO A 47 -3.74 -19.74 18.16
CA PRO A 47 -2.70 -20.62 18.65
C PRO A 47 -2.16 -20.15 20.03
N TRP A 48 -1.43 -21.04 20.70
CA TRP A 48 -0.68 -20.67 21.91
C TRP A 48 0.60 -19.92 21.53
N GLY A 49 0.76 -18.73 22.09
CA GLY A 49 1.95 -17.90 21.88
C GLY A 49 3.01 -18.11 22.98
N LEU A 50 4.26 -17.93 22.61
CA LEU A 50 5.37 -17.99 23.57
C LEU A 50 5.32 -16.79 24.54
N PRO A 51 5.74 -16.96 25.81
CA PRO A 51 5.88 -15.85 26.72
C PRO A 51 6.73 -14.72 26.14
N PHE A 52 6.36 -13.47 26.41
CA PHE A 52 7.02 -12.21 26.01
C PHE A 52 7.09 -11.92 24.50
N ILE A 53 7.32 -12.91 23.64
CA ILE A 53 7.45 -12.71 22.19
C ILE A 53 6.17 -13.06 21.41
N GLY A 54 5.23 -13.77 22.05
CA GLY A 54 3.99 -14.18 21.41
C GLY A 54 4.23 -15.11 20.22
N HIS A 55 3.73 -14.72 19.03
CA HIS A 55 3.77 -15.51 17.80
C HIS A 55 4.82 -15.00 16.80
N VAL A 56 5.76 -14.16 17.21
CA VAL A 56 6.76 -13.57 16.29
C VAL A 56 7.49 -14.65 15.49
N LEU A 57 7.88 -15.76 16.15
CA LEU A 57 8.55 -16.87 15.46
C LEU A 57 7.61 -17.63 14.51
N THR A 58 6.34 -17.75 14.86
CA THR A 58 5.32 -18.43 14.02
C THR A 58 5.03 -17.62 12.75
N LEU A 59 5.06 -16.30 12.83
CA LEU A 59 4.85 -15.41 11.69
C LEU A 59 5.98 -15.54 10.66
N GLY A 60 7.21 -15.68 11.12
CA GLY A 60 8.38 -15.87 10.27
C GLY A 60 8.63 -14.71 9.30
N LYS A 61 9.28 -15.00 8.17
CA LYS A 61 9.62 -14.01 7.13
C LYS A 61 8.42 -13.58 6.27
N ASN A 62 7.40 -14.42 6.16
CA ASN A 62 6.23 -14.21 5.30
C ASN A 62 4.93 -14.26 6.10
N PRO A 63 4.64 -13.23 6.93
CA PRO A 63 3.47 -13.21 7.82
C PRO A 63 2.13 -13.43 7.10
N HIS A 64 1.99 -12.95 5.87
CA HIS A 64 0.78 -13.11 5.07
C HIS A 64 0.46 -14.59 4.80
N LEU A 65 1.48 -15.41 4.52
CA LEU A 65 1.31 -16.85 4.32
C LEU A 65 1.01 -17.57 5.65
N SER A 66 1.75 -17.22 6.71
CA SER A 66 1.56 -17.81 8.04
C SER A 66 0.16 -17.50 8.59
N LEU A 67 -0.30 -16.25 8.47
CA LEU A 67 -1.64 -15.85 8.92
C LEU A 67 -2.75 -16.45 8.07
N THR A 68 -2.54 -16.61 6.77
CA THR A 68 -3.48 -17.34 5.89
C THR A 68 -3.64 -18.80 6.32
N LYS A 69 -2.53 -19.48 6.64
CA LYS A 69 -2.57 -20.85 7.16
C LYS A 69 -3.28 -20.93 8.52
N LEU A 70 -3.05 -19.97 9.40
CA LEU A 70 -3.73 -19.91 10.69
C LEU A 70 -5.24 -19.64 10.52
N SER A 71 -5.65 -18.81 9.57
CA SER A 71 -7.08 -18.56 9.32
C SER A 71 -7.81 -19.80 8.81
N GLN A 72 -7.15 -20.67 8.04
CA GLN A 72 -7.71 -21.96 7.64
C GLN A 72 -7.97 -22.90 8.83
N GLN A 73 -7.16 -22.77 9.88
CA GLN A 73 -7.27 -23.60 11.08
C GLN A 73 -8.24 -23.04 12.13
N TYR A 74 -8.23 -21.72 12.33
CA TYR A 74 -8.95 -21.05 13.42
C TYR A 74 -10.17 -20.25 12.96
N GLY A 75 -10.35 -20.09 11.65
CA GLY A 75 -11.43 -19.32 11.06
C GLY A 75 -11.06 -17.87 10.76
N ASP A 76 -12.04 -17.13 10.22
CA ASP A 76 -11.85 -15.76 9.69
C ASP A 76 -11.56 -14.70 10.75
N VAL A 77 -11.90 -14.95 12.00
CA VAL A 77 -11.62 -14.06 13.14
C VAL A 77 -10.75 -14.81 14.10
N LEU A 78 -9.45 -14.58 14.04
CA LEU A 78 -8.50 -15.22 14.96
C LEU A 78 -7.70 -14.18 15.74
N GLN A 79 -7.18 -14.57 16.90
CA GLN A 79 -6.33 -13.73 17.71
C GLN A 79 -4.95 -14.34 17.87
N ILE A 80 -3.94 -13.51 17.62
CA ILE A 80 -2.54 -13.81 17.92
C ILE A 80 -2.00 -12.81 18.94
N ARG A 81 -0.76 -12.99 19.33
CA ARG A 81 0.01 -12.00 20.10
C ARG A 81 1.32 -11.70 19.39
N ILE A 82 1.66 -10.43 19.29
CA ILE A 82 2.99 -9.99 18.85
C ILE A 82 3.61 -9.28 20.05
N GLY A 83 4.67 -9.86 20.59
CA GLY A 83 5.10 -9.47 21.94
C GLY A 83 3.98 -9.73 22.95
N SER A 84 3.67 -8.72 23.76
CA SER A 84 2.56 -8.75 24.72
C SER A 84 1.24 -8.21 24.12
N THR A 85 1.24 -7.68 22.91
CA THR A 85 0.09 -7.01 22.30
C THR A 85 -0.83 -8.03 21.61
N PRO A 86 -2.11 -8.09 21.97
CA PRO A 86 -3.08 -8.88 21.25
C PRO A 86 -3.41 -8.23 19.90
N VAL A 87 -3.46 -9.06 18.86
CA VAL A 87 -3.79 -8.66 17.49
C VAL A 87 -4.88 -9.57 16.97
N VAL A 88 -5.99 -8.99 16.57
CA VAL A 88 -7.07 -9.70 15.87
C VAL A 88 -6.74 -9.71 14.38
N VAL A 89 -6.81 -10.86 13.75
CA VAL A 89 -6.60 -11.02 12.30
C VAL A 89 -7.94 -11.35 11.66
N LEU A 90 -8.32 -10.56 10.67
CA LEU A 90 -9.53 -10.74 9.89
C LEU A 90 -9.18 -11.32 8.51
N SER A 91 -9.81 -12.42 8.18
CA SER A 91 -9.76 -13.10 6.89
C SER A 91 -11.18 -13.26 6.33
N GLY A 92 -11.29 -13.76 5.11
CA GLY A 92 -12.58 -13.96 4.46
C GLY A 92 -13.29 -12.66 4.07
N LEU A 93 -13.70 -12.55 2.79
CA LEU A 93 -14.29 -11.33 2.23
C LEU A 93 -15.52 -10.86 3.02
N ASN A 94 -16.40 -11.78 3.42
CA ASN A 94 -17.63 -11.44 4.14
C ASN A 94 -17.35 -10.89 5.54
N THR A 95 -16.42 -11.49 6.27
CA THR A 95 -15.99 -11.06 7.60
C THR A 95 -15.33 -9.68 7.53
N ILE A 96 -14.47 -9.44 6.56
CA ILE A 96 -13.83 -8.15 6.35
C ILE A 96 -14.86 -7.08 5.97
N LYS A 97 -15.83 -7.39 5.08
CA LYS A 97 -16.95 -6.49 4.76
C LYS A 97 -17.83 -6.19 5.98
N GLN A 98 -18.11 -7.19 6.81
CA GLN A 98 -18.86 -6.99 8.05
C GLN A 98 -18.14 -6.02 8.98
N ALA A 99 -16.84 -6.20 9.21
CA ALA A 99 -16.05 -5.33 10.09
C ALA A 99 -15.87 -3.92 9.52
N LEU A 100 -15.36 -3.79 8.29
CA LEU A 100 -14.89 -2.50 7.76
C LEU A 100 -15.99 -1.67 7.09
N VAL A 101 -17.05 -2.30 6.58
CA VAL A 101 -18.15 -1.59 5.90
C VAL A 101 -19.36 -1.46 6.81
N LYS A 102 -19.91 -2.58 7.32
CA LYS A 102 -21.12 -2.54 8.13
C LYS A 102 -20.88 -2.01 9.55
N GLN A 103 -19.75 -2.39 10.17
CA GLN A 103 -19.30 -1.92 11.48
C GLN A 103 -18.10 -0.96 11.39
N GLY A 104 -17.98 -0.24 10.25
CA GLY A 104 -16.79 0.56 9.93
C GLY A 104 -16.46 1.63 10.96
N ASP A 105 -17.44 2.13 11.72
CA ASP A 105 -17.18 3.10 12.78
C ASP A 105 -16.47 2.46 13.99
N ASP A 106 -16.64 1.16 14.23
CA ASP A 106 -15.95 0.45 15.32
C ASP A 106 -14.48 0.17 14.99
N PHE A 107 -14.17 -0.07 13.72
CA PHE A 107 -12.87 -0.51 13.21
C PHE A 107 -12.06 0.59 12.50
N LYS A 108 -12.46 1.85 12.55
CA LYS A 108 -11.79 2.96 11.85
C LYS A 108 -10.55 3.50 12.55
N GLY A 109 -10.23 3.06 13.76
CA GLY A 109 -9.04 3.48 14.48
C GLY A 109 -7.74 3.02 13.83
N ARG A 110 -6.62 3.58 14.30
CA ARG A 110 -5.26 3.08 14.09
C ARG A 110 -4.68 2.69 15.43
N PRO A 111 -3.90 1.59 15.52
CA PRO A 111 -3.23 1.25 16.77
C PRO A 111 -2.16 2.30 17.10
N ASP A 112 -1.94 2.51 18.40
CA ASP A 112 -0.90 3.40 18.88
C ASP A 112 0.47 2.71 18.83
N LEU A 113 0.99 2.55 17.59
CA LEU A 113 2.31 1.98 17.35
C LEU A 113 3.36 3.08 17.40
N TYR A 114 4.49 2.76 18.01
CA TYR A 114 5.61 3.70 18.15
C TYR A 114 6.12 4.20 16.79
N SER A 115 6.26 3.30 15.81
CA SER A 115 6.65 3.67 14.45
C SER A 115 5.69 4.69 13.81
N PHE A 116 4.38 4.58 14.09
CA PHE A 116 3.38 5.52 13.56
C PHE A 116 3.54 6.94 14.12
N THR A 117 4.06 7.06 15.35
CA THR A 117 4.34 8.38 15.95
C THR A 117 5.53 9.09 15.31
N LEU A 118 6.37 8.38 14.57
CA LEU A 118 7.52 8.93 13.87
C LEU A 118 7.18 9.43 12.47
N ILE A 119 6.12 8.90 11.84
CA ILE A 119 5.71 9.27 10.49
C ILE A 119 5.07 10.65 10.50
N ALA A 120 5.61 11.59 9.72
CA ALA A 120 5.15 12.97 9.66
C ALA A 120 4.99 13.61 11.05
N ASN A 121 5.92 13.33 11.97
CA ASN A 121 5.89 13.80 13.37
C ASN A 121 4.58 13.41 14.09
N GLY A 122 4.04 12.22 13.81
CA GLY A 122 2.79 11.72 14.37
C GLY A 122 1.52 12.41 13.84
N GLN A 123 1.64 13.22 12.80
CA GLN A 123 0.53 14.00 12.24
C GLN A 123 -0.01 13.43 10.91
N SER A 124 0.51 12.29 10.45
CA SER A 124 0.02 11.62 9.25
C SER A 124 -1.48 11.34 9.33
N MET A 125 -2.22 11.67 8.29
CA MET A 125 -3.64 11.32 8.18
C MET A 125 -3.84 9.79 8.04
N THR A 126 -2.85 9.11 7.49
CA THR A 126 -2.89 7.68 7.18
C THR A 126 -2.61 6.83 8.42
N PHE A 127 -1.62 7.21 9.24
CA PHE A 127 -1.09 6.39 10.34
C PHE A 127 -1.54 6.85 11.74
N ASN A 128 -2.00 8.10 11.90
CA ASN A 128 -2.40 8.62 13.20
C ASN A 128 -3.63 7.88 13.75
N PRO A 129 -3.67 7.58 15.07
CA PRO A 129 -4.83 6.98 15.74
C PRO A 129 -6.11 7.80 15.65
N ASP A 130 -6.01 9.13 15.47
CA ASP A 130 -7.19 9.99 15.31
C ASP A 130 -8.08 9.53 14.15
N SER A 131 -9.36 9.41 14.44
CA SER A 131 -10.43 9.03 13.50
C SER A 131 -11.67 9.90 13.67
N GLY A 132 -11.49 11.05 14.32
CA GLY A 132 -12.54 12.01 14.63
C GLY A 132 -12.91 12.94 13.46
N PRO A 133 -13.71 14.00 13.75
CA PRO A 133 -14.17 14.95 12.72
C PRO A 133 -13.05 15.65 11.97
N LEU A 134 -11.95 16.02 12.67
CA LEU A 134 -10.79 16.64 12.05
C LEU A 134 -10.11 15.73 11.02
N TRP A 135 -9.92 14.46 11.37
CA TRP A 135 -9.40 13.46 10.43
C TRP A 135 -10.32 13.32 9.20
N ALA A 136 -11.63 13.24 9.41
CA ALA A 136 -12.60 13.09 8.32
C ALA A 136 -12.60 14.31 7.39
N ALA A 137 -12.48 15.52 7.93
CA ALA A 137 -12.37 16.76 7.15
C ALA A 137 -11.08 16.81 6.31
N ARG A 138 -9.92 16.49 6.92
CA ARG A 138 -8.63 16.41 6.21
C ARG A 138 -8.68 15.38 5.08
N ARG A 139 -9.24 14.21 5.35
CA ARG A 139 -9.38 13.16 4.34
C ARG A 139 -10.23 13.59 3.16
N ARG A 140 -11.37 14.26 3.43
CA ARG A 140 -12.28 14.79 2.40
C ARG A 140 -11.59 15.84 1.54
N LEU A 141 -10.86 16.76 2.17
CA LEU A 141 -10.08 17.77 1.48
C LEU A 141 -9.01 17.17 0.57
N ALA A 142 -8.24 16.21 1.08
CA ALA A 142 -7.24 15.49 0.30
C ALA A 142 -7.86 14.75 -0.90
N GLN A 143 -9.01 14.09 -0.72
CA GLN A 143 -9.72 13.40 -1.81
C GLN A 143 -10.22 14.38 -2.89
N ASN A 144 -10.77 15.52 -2.49
CA ASN A 144 -11.26 16.53 -3.43
C ASN A 144 -10.12 17.16 -4.23
N ALA A 145 -9.03 17.57 -3.56
CA ALA A 145 -7.85 18.10 -4.21
C ALA A 145 -7.24 17.09 -5.19
N LEU A 146 -7.07 15.85 -4.74
CA LEU A 146 -6.53 14.76 -5.57
C LEU A 146 -7.41 14.52 -6.82
N LYS A 147 -8.74 14.53 -6.68
CA LYS A 147 -9.66 14.39 -7.80
C LYS A 147 -9.57 15.57 -8.78
N SER A 148 -9.50 16.80 -8.28
CA SER A 148 -9.47 18.01 -9.10
C SER A 148 -8.20 18.12 -9.95
N PHE A 149 -7.04 17.71 -9.39
CA PHE A 149 -5.75 17.80 -10.07
C PHE A 149 -5.27 16.50 -10.74
N SER A 150 -6.13 15.49 -10.81
CA SER A 150 -5.77 14.23 -11.48
C SER A 150 -6.73 13.88 -12.60
N ILE A 151 -8.01 13.76 -12.29
CA ILE A 151 -9.03 13.18 -13.20
C ILE A 151 -10.09 14.19 -13.66
N ALA A 152 -10.09 15.40 -13.15
CA ALA A 152 -10.97 16.46 -13.68
C ALA A 152 -10.51 16.84 -15.09
N SER A 153 -11.49 17.00 -16.00
CA SER A 153 -11.22 17.49 -17.36
C SER A 153 -10.69 18.92 -17.32
N ASP A 154 -9.65 19.18 -18.10
CA ASP A 154 -9.11 20.52 -18.31
C ASP A 154 -9.26 20.90 -19.79
N PRO A 155 -10.08 21.91 -20.14
CA PRO A 155 -10.31 22.29 -21.51
C PRO A 155 -9.08 22.91 -22.21
N THR A 156 -8.04 23.26 -21.44
CA THR A 156 -6.79 23.82 -21.99
C THR A 156 -5.78 22.75 -22.39
N LEU A 157 -6.00 21.49 -21.97
CA LEU A 157 -5.10 20.40 -22.27
C LEU A 157 -5.52 19.64 -23.54
N ALA A 158 -4.54 19.17 -24.29
CA ALA A 158 -4.77 18.26 -25.42
C ALA A 158 -5.28 16.87 -24.97
N SER A 159 -4.98 16.48 -23.74
CA SER A 159 -5.44 15.27 -23.07
C SER A 159 -6.74 15.49 -22.30
N SER A 160 -7.37 14.40 -21.83
CA SER A 160 -8.65 14.48 -21.12
C SER A 160 -8.50 15.06 -19.70
N CYS A 161 -7.32 14.96 -19.07
CA CYS A 161 -7.04 15.45 -17.72
C CYS A 161 -5.53 15.53 -17.44
N TYR A 162 -5.16 16.17 -16.33
CA TYR A 162 -3.75 16.32 -15.90
C TYR A 162 -3.02 14.98 -15.76
N LEU A 163 -3.67 13.97 -15.16
CA LEU A 163 -3.08 12.64 -15.01
C LEU A 163 -2.69 12.06 -16.37
N GLU A 164 -3.58 12.13 -17.35
CA GLU A 164 -3.34 11.61 -18.70
C GLU A 164 -2.13 12.30 -19.35
N GLU A 165 -2.03 13.61 -19.23
CA GLU A 165 -0.91 14.36 -19.80
C GLU A 165 0.43 13.98 -19.16
N HIS A 166 0.47 13.91 -17.83
CA HIS A 166 1.71 13.61 -17.13
C HIS A 166 2.17 12.16 -17.35
N VAL A 167 1.24 11.21 -17.33
CA VAL A 167 1.55 9.80 -17.63
C VAL A 167 2.02 9.63 -19.07
N SER A 168 1.37 10.29 -20.04
CA SER A 168 1.79 10.22 -21.44
C SER A 168 3.22 10.70 -21.65
N LYS A 169 3.59 11.84 -21.06
CA LYS A 169 4.95 12.38 -21.12
C LYS A 169 5.99 11.44 -20.52
N GLU A 170 5.68 10.87 -19.37
CA GLU A 170 6.60 9.94 -18.70
C GLU A 170 6.71 8.61 -19.43
N ALA A 171 5.62 8.09 -20.00
CA ALA A 171 5.64 6.89 -20.82
C ALA A 171 6.46 7.08 -22.10
N GLU A 172 6.36 8.23 -22.78
CA GLU A 172 7.20 8.58 -23.92
C GLU A 172 8.69 8.62 -23.57
N TYR A 173 9.02 9.20 -22.42
CA TYR A 173 10.38 9.18 -21.91
C TYR A 173 10.88 7.74 -21.69
N LEU A 174 10.08 6.89 -21.05
CA LEU A 174 10.43 5.48 -20.81
C LEU A 174 10.65 4.72 -22.12
N ILE A 175 9.79 4.92 -23.13
CA ILE A 175 9.93 4.30 -24.45
C ILE A 175 11.26 4.69 -25.07
N SER A 176 11.58 5.98 -25.13
CA SER A 176 12.86 6.49 -25.67
C SER A 176 14.05 5.96 -24.89
N LYS A 177 13.96 5.95 -23.55
CA LYS A 177 15.03 5.46 -22.67
C LYS A 177 15.29 3.98 -22.84
N PHE A 178 14.24 3.16 -22.92
CA PHE A 178 14.35 1.72 -23.09
C PHE A 178 14.92 1.35 -24.46
N GLN A 179 14.52 2.06 -25.52
CA GLN A 179 15.13 1.90 -26.85
C GLN A 179 16.65 2.17 -26.82
N LYS A 180 17.05 3.28 -26.18
CA LYS A 180 18.46 3.64 -26.04
C LYS A 180 19.25 2.56 -25.30
N LEU A 181 18.72 2.08 -24.16
CA LEU A 181 19.37 1.04 -23.36
C LEU A 181 19.50 -0.29 -24.13
N MET A 182 18.47 -0.66 -24.90
CA MET A 182 18.56 -1.85 -25.74
C MET A 182 19.65 -1.72 -26.82
N ALA A 183 19.80 -0.54 -27.43
CA ALA A 183 20.84 -0.30 -28.42
C ALA A 183 22.27 -0.29 -27.81
N GLU A 184 22.40 0.20 -26.57
CA GLU A 184 23.72 0.35 -25.90
C GLU A 184 24.16 -0.92 -25.16
N VAL A 185 23.24 -1.62 -24.49
CA VAL A 185 23.56 -2.72 -23.55
C VAL A 185 22.91 -4.04 -23.94
N GLY A 186 21.75 -4.00 -24.60
CA GLY A 186 21.01 -5.18 -25.03
C GLY A 186 20.10 -5.81 -23.96
N HIS A 187 20.21 -5.40 -22.72
CA HIS A 187 19.31 -5.74 -21.61
C HIS A 187 19.43 -4.69 -20.49
N PHE A 188 18.44 -4.60 -19.62
CA PHE A 188 18.45 -3.62 -18.51
C PHE A 188 17.41 -3.97 -17.43
N ASP A 189 17.51 -3.28 -16.29
CA ASP A 189 16.49 -3.27 -15.24
C ASP A 189 15.52 -2.10 -15.51
N PRO A 190 14.24 -2.35 -15.91
CA PRO A 190 13.28 -1.29 -16.18
C PRO A 190 12.81 -0.56 -14.93
N PHE A 191 12.88 -1.20 -13.76
CA PHE A 191 12.21 -0.75 -12.55
C PHE A 191 12.83 0.53 -11.98
N LYS A 192 14.14 0.70 -12.11
CA LYS A 192 14.82 1.91 -11.65
C LYS A 192 14.47 3.17 -12.45
N TYR A 193 14.03 3.02 -13.69
CA TYR A 193 13.54 4.14 -14.50
C TYR A 193 12.05 4.39 -14.27
N LEU A 194 11.31 3.29 -14.11
CA LEU A 194 9.87 3.32 -13.87
C LEU A 194 9.52 4.07 -12.57
N VAL A 195 10.25 3.81 -11.48
CA VAL A 195 9.99 4.47 -10.20
C VAL A 195 10.18 5.99 -10.29
N VAL A 196 11.16 6.45 -11.07
CA VAL A 196 11.40 7.89 -11.27
C VAL A 196 10.29 8.52 -12.12
N SER A 197 9.84 7.83 -13.19
CA SER A 197 8.73 8.29 -14.01
C SER A 197 7.43 8.39 -13.23
N VAL A 198 7.09 7.37 -12.44
CA VAL A 198 5.89 7.40 -11.58
C VAL A 198 6.01 8.50 -10.51
N ALA A 199 7.19 8.66 -9.89
CA ALA A 199 7.42 9.75 -8.94
C ALA A 199 7.23 11.13 -9.59
N ASN A 200 7.66 11.32 -10.84
CA ASN A 200 7.45 12.55 -11.59
C ASN A 200 5.97 12.86 -11.84
N VAL A 201 5.14 11.85 -12.14
CA VAL A 201 3.68 12.06 -12.27
C VAL A 201 3.12 12.60 -10.95
N ILE A 202 3.48 12.00 -9.83
CA ILE A 202 3.01 12.45 -8.51
C ILE A 202 3.57 13.83 -8.15
N CYS A 203 4.85 14.12 -8.47
CA CYS A 203 5.43 15.45 -8.29
C CYS A 203 4.69 16.52 -9.10
N ALA A 204 4.33 16.22 -10.33
CA ALA A 204 3.59 17.14 -11.19
C ALA A 204 2.19 17.46 -10.61
N ILE A 205 1.47 16.45 -10.12
CA ILE A 205 0.14 16.60 -9.53
C ILE A 205 0.21 17.32 -8.16
N CYS A 206 1.20 16.97 -7.32
CA CYS A 206 1.31 17.53 -5.97
C CYS A 206 1.98 18.89 -5.92
N PHE A 207 2.96 19.14 -6.80
CA PHE A 207 3.86 20.31 -6.74
C PHE A 207 3.94 21.11 -8.04
N GLY A 208 3.17 20.76 -9.07
CA GLY A 208 3.23 21.41 -10.39
C GLY A 208 4.62 21.32 -11.04
N ARG A 209 5.45 20.36 -10.63
CA ARG A 209 6.86 20.29 -11.03
C ARG A 209 7.22 18.89 -11.53
N ARG A 210 7.93 18.87 -12.65
CA ARG A 210 8.60 17.70 -13.18
C ARG A 210 10.11 17.84 -13.00
N TYR A 211 10.77 16.80 -12.52
CA TYR A 211 12.21 16.73 -12.35
C TYR A 211 12.88 16.01 -13.54
N ASP A 212 14.14 16.33 -13.80
CA ASP A 212 14.94 15.50 -14.68
C ASP A 212 15.18 14.12 -14.04
N HIS A 213 15.29 13.09 -14.87
CA HIS A 213 15.40 11.70 -14.38
C HIS A 213 16.72 11.37 -13.67
N ASP A 214 17.71 12.23 -13.79
CA ASP A 214 19.01 12.18 -13.11
C ASP A 214 19.14 13.22 -11.99
N ASP A 215 18.06 13.93 -11.67
CA ASP A 215 18.02 14.89 -10.57
C ASP A 215 18.30 14.19 -9.23
N GLN A 216 19.38 14.64 -8.56
CA GLN A 216 19.87 14.00 -7.35
C GLN A 216 18.90 14.16 -6.16
N GLU A 217 18.12 15.23 -6.12
CA GLU A 217 17.13 15.44 -5.06
C GLU A 217 15.98 14.43 -5.20
N LEU A 218 15.44 14.26 -6.42
CA LEU A 218 14.41 13.26 -6.69
C LEU A 218 14.91 11.83 -6.46
N LEU A 219 16.09 11.49 -6.97
CA LEU A 219 16.68 10.16 -6.78
C LEU A 219 16.92 9.84 -5.30
N SER A 220 17.36 10.82 -4.52
CA SER A 220 17.52 10.66 -3.06
C SER A 220 16.18 10.34 -2.39
N ILE A 221 15.10 11.01 -2.76
CA ILE A 221 13.76 10.79 -2.19
C ILE A 221 13.19 9.43 -2.61
N VAL A 222 13.37 9.05 -3.87
CA VAL A 222 12.95 7.72 -4.37
C VAL A 222 13.67 6.60 -3.60
N ASN A 223 14.98 6.74 -3.39
CA ASN A 223 15.75 5.77 -2.61
C ASN A 223 15.29 5.70 -1.15
N LEU A 224 15.07 6.86 -0.50
CA LEU A 224 14.54 6.92 0.86
C LEU A 224 13.18 6.21 0.98
N SER A 225 12.31 6.34 -0.02
CA SER A 225 11.01 5.66 0.01
C SER A 225 11.12 4.16 -0.19
N ASN A 226 12.05 3.69 -1.03
CA ASN A 226 12.33 2.26 -1.15
C ASN A 226 12.79 1.66 0.17
N GLU A 227 13.73 2.33 0.85
CA GLU A 227 14.19 1.95 2.19
C GLU A 227 13.03 1.95 3.22
N PHE A 228 12.13 2.94 3.15
CA PHE A 228 10.94 2.99 4.00
C PHE A 228 10.06 1.75 3.82
N GLY A 229 9.78 1.34 2.58
CA GLY A 229 8.96 0.17 2.28
C GLY A 229 9.55 -1.13 2.82
N GLU A 230 10.86 -1.31 2.68
CA GLU A 230 11.58 -2.50 3.18
C GLU A 230 11.57 -2.57 4.71
N VAL A 231 11.84 -1.46 5.37
CA VAL A 231 11.96 -1.42 6.83
C VAL A 231 10.59 -1.48 7.51
N THR A 232 9.56 -0.86 6.93
CA THR A 232 8.22 -0.79 7.53
C THR A 232 7.44 -2.09 7.40
N GLY A 233 7.71 -2.87 6.36
CA GLY A 233 6.94 -4.08 6.06
C GLY A 233 7.05 -5.18 7.11
N SER A 234 8.18 -5.29 7.77
CA SER A 234 8.40 -6.30 8.82
C SER A 234 7.72 -5.95 10.15
N GLY A 235 7.19 -4.72 10.31
CA GLY A 235 6.83 -4.15 11.60
C GLY A 235 8.07 -3.97 12.47
N TYR A 236 8.04 -3.01 13.37
CA TYR A 236 9.15 -2.84 14.31
C TYR A 236 8.87 -3.66 15.57
N PRO A 237 9.79 -4.52 16.01
CA PRO A 237 9.67 -5.17 17.31
C PRO A 237 9.40 -4.15 18.44
N ALA A 238 9.94 -2.95 18.32
CA ALA A 238 9.72 -1.84 19.24
C ALA A 238 8.26 -1.34 19.31
N ASP A 239 7.43 -1.63 18.31
CA ASP A 239 6.00 -1.34 18.34
C ASP A 239 5.27 -2.20 19.36
N PHE A 240 5.67 -3.46 19.48
CA PHE A 240 5.01 -4.49 20.26
C PHE A 240 5.75 -4.89 21.54
N ILE A 241 7.05 -4.56 21.63
CA ILE A 241 7.91 -4.84 22.76
C ILE A 241 8.55 -3.51 23.20
N PRO A 242 7.92 -2.74 24.11
CA PRO A 242 8.30 -1.36 24.41
C PRO A 242 9.74 -1.15 24.86
N ILE A 243 10.34 -2.13 25.55
CA ILE A 243 11.73 -2.03 26.03
C ILE A 243 12.73 -1.88 24.87
N LEU A 244 12.40 -2.42 23.69
CA LEU A 244 13.25 -2.33 22.50
C LEU A 244 13.36 -0.90 21.93
N ARG A 245 12.49 0.02 22.37
CA ARG A 245 12.56 1.46 22.02
C ARG A 245 13.80 2.14 22.58
N TYR A 246 14.33 1.60 23.69
CA TYR A 246 15.44 2.16 24.45
C TYR A 246 16.77 1.43 24.21
N LEU A 247 16.73 0.33 23.46
CA LEU A 247 17.92 -0.41 23.09
C LEU A 247 18.46 0.07 21.72
N PRO A 248 19.78 0.04 21.51
CA PRO A 248 20.36 0.36 20.21
C PRO A 248 19.73 -0.50 19.12
N ASN A 249 19.18 0.15 18.08
CA ASN A 249 18.49 -0.53 16.99
C ASN A 249 18.74 0.25 15.68
N SER A 250 19.70 -0.22 14.90
CA SER A 250 20.09 0.43 13.64
C SER A 250 18.93 0.60 12.65
N SER A 251 18.01 -0.37 12.58
CA SER A 251 16.82 -0.30 11.74
C SER A 251 15.86 0.81 12.18
N LEU A 252 15.63 0.93 13.50
CA LEU A 252 14.76 1.98 14.03
C LEU A 252 15.39 3.37 13.86
N ASP A 253 16.70 3.49 14.01
CA ASP A 253 17.41 4.75 13.86
C ASP A 253 17.46 5.17 12.38
N ALA A 254 17.66 4.22 11.45
CA ALA A 254 17.52 4.46 10.03
C ALA A 254 16.12 4.94 9.66
N PHE A 255 15.08 4.34 10.25
CA PHE A 255 13.69 4.75 10.03
C PHE A 255 13.41 6.18 10.54
N LYS A 256 13.95 6.55 11.71
CA LYS A 256 13.83 7.93 12.24
C LYS A 256 14.51 8.94 11.32
N ASP A 257 15.73 8.65 10.87
CA ASP A 257 16.49 9.53 9.98
C ASP A 257 15.78 9.71 8.63
N LEU A 258 15.28 8.62 8.06
CA LEU A 258 14.51 8.61 6.83
C LEU A 258 13.26 9.49 6.93
N ASN A 259 12.45 9.32 7.98
CA ASN A 259 11.26 10.15 8.18
C ASN A 259 11.62 11.63 8.34
N LYS A 260 12.70 11.95 9.05
CA LYS A 260 13.18 13.32 9.22
C LYS A 260 13.61 13.94 7.88
N LYS A 261 14.37 13.21 7.05
CA LYS A 261 14.81 13.67 5.71
C LYS A 261 13.60 13.90 4.80
N PHE A 262 12.68 12.94 4.76
CA PHE A 262 11.48 13.03 3.92
C PHE A 262 10.58 14.19 4.36
N TYR A 263 10.36 14.38 5.66
CA TYR A 263 9.58 15.50 6.19
C TYR A 263 10.24 16.84 5.88
N SER A 264 11.57 16.94 5.97
CA SER A 264 12.33 18.16 5.66
C SER A 264 12.22 18.53 4.18
N PHE A 265 12.25 17.53 3.29
CA PHE A 265 12.03 17.72 1.86
C PHE A 265 10.63 18.26 1.57
N MET A 266 9.58 17.65 2.13
CA MET A 266 8.22 18.13 1.98
C MET A 266 8.06 19.57 2.49
N LYS A 267 8.62 19.87 3.66
CA LYS A 267 8.58 21.20 4.25
C LYS A 267 9.26 22.25 3.37
N LYS A 268 10.38 21.91 2.71
CA LYS A 268 11.08 22.79 1.76
C LYS A 268 10.17 23.13 0.58
N LEU A 269 9.60 22.12 -0.09
CA LEU A 269 8.73 22.31 -1.25
C LEU A 269 7.49 23.15 -0.93
N ILE A 270 6.84 22.87 0.19
CA ILE A 270 5.63 23.59 0.60
C ILE A 270 5.96 25.02 0.98
N LYS A 271 7.13 25.27 1.59
CA LYS A 271 7.60 26.65 1.86
C LYS A 271 7.85 27.43 0.57
N GLU A 272 8.34 26.79 -0.48
CA GLU A 272 8.47 27.41 -1.81
C GLU A 272 7.09 27.76 -2.40
N HIS A 273 6.09 26.88 -2.25
CA HIS A 273 4.71 27.16 -2.68
C HIS A 273 4.13 28.37 -1.96
N TYR A 274 4.24 28.48 -0.64
CA TYR A 274 3.77 29.66 0.10
C TYR A 274 4.39 30.97 -0.36
N ARG A 275 5.64 30.95 -0.85
CA ARG A 275 6.31 32.16 -1.37
C ARG A 275 5.82 32.59 -2.75
N THR A 276 5.35 31.63 -3.55
CA THR A 276 4.92 31.85 -4.94
C THR A 276 3.42 31.71 -5.12
N PHE A 277 2.68 31.52 -4.02
CA PHE A 277 1.24 31.34 -4.06
C PHE A 277 0.53 32.63 -4.46
N GLU A 278 -0.35 32.55 -5.45
CA GLU A 278 -1.22 33.62 -5.90
C GLU A 278 -2.68 33.15 -5.81
N LYS A 279 -3.48 33.85 -5.01
CA LYS A 279 -4.89 33.50 -4.83
C LYS A 279 -5.65 33.56 -6.16
N GLY A 280 -6.39 32.49 -6.46
CA GLY A 280 -7.13 32.32 -7.72
C GLY A 280 -6.29 31.78 -8.88
N HIS A 281 -4.99 31.55 -8.68
CA HIS A 281 -4.14 30.87 -9.65
C HIS A 281 -3.59 29.58 -9.02
N ILE A 282 -4.37 28.52 -9.09
CA ILE A 282 -4.08 27.24 -8.43
C ILE A 282 -3.41 26.29 -9.41
N ARG A 283 -2.13 26.00 -9.18
CA ARG A 283 -1.26 25.22 -10.09
C ARG A 283 -1.33 23.71 -9.84
N ASP A 284 -1.58 23.32 -8.57
CA ASP A 284 -1.43 21.94 -8.10
C ASP A 284 -2.19 21.70 -6.79
N ILE A 285 -2.08 20.48 -6.27
CA ILE A 285 -2.71 20.08 -4.99
C ILE A 285 -2.23 20.96 -3.83
N THR A 286 -0.95 21.30 -3.77
CA THR A 286 -0.38 22.10 -2.66
C THR A 286 -0.98 23.48 -2.66
N ASP A 287 -1.07 24.15 -3.80
CA ASP A 287 -1.72 25.46 -3.91
C ASP A 287 -3.20 25.40 -3.50
N SER A 288 -3.93 24.38 -3.94
CA SER A 288 -5.33 24.16 -3.55
C SER A 288 -5.49 24.00 -2.04
N LEU A 289 -4.60 23.28 -1.39
CA LEU A 289 -4.61 23.13 0.07
C LEU A 289 -4.26 24.42 0.79
N ILE A 290 -3.31 25.21 0.27
CA ILE A 290 -2.95 26.53 0.81
C ILE A 290 -4.13 27.50 0.71
N GLU A 291 -4.80 27.55 -0.43
CA GLU A 291 -5.99 28.39 -0.63
C GLU A 291 -7.09 28.09 0.39
N HIS A 292 -7.38 26.78 0.59
CA HIS A 292 -8.35 26.35 1.61
C HIS A 292 -7.95 26.74 3.03
N CYS A 293 -6.66 26.75 3.34
CA CYS A 293 -6.17 27.22 4.64
C CYS A 293 -6.39 28.73 4.83
N GLN A 294 -6.12 29.52 3.78
CA GLN A 294 -6.25 30.98 3.83
C GLN A 294 -7.71 31.46 3.86
N ASP A 295 -8.60 30.76 3.14
CA ASP A 295 -10.02 31.12 3.09
C ASP A 295 -10.79 30.82 4.38
N ARG A 296 -10.15 30.16 5.38
CA ARG A 296 -10.77 29.77 6.67
C ARG A 296 -12.07 28.95 6.56
N ARG A 297 -12.36 28.41 5.38
CA ARG A 297 -13.62 27.71 5.06
C ARG A 297 -13.43 26.20 5.01
N LEU A 298 -13.09 25.61 6.13
CA LEU A 298 -13.08 24.16 6.24
C LEU A 298 -14.36 23.65 6.88
N ASP A 299 -15.43 23.55 6.13
CA ASP A 299 -16.72 23.09 6.64
C ASP A 299 -17.36 24.06 7.66
N GLU A 300 -18.34 24.82 7.23
CA GLU A 300 -19.12 25.73 8.09
C GLU A 300 -19.75 25.01 9.31
N ASN A 301 -19.85 23.66 9.26
CA ASN A 301 -20.38 22.83 10.31
C ASN A 301 -19.36 22.28 11.31
N ALA A 302 -18.04 22.34 11.04
CA ALA A 302 -17.05 21.63 11.86
C ALA A 302 -16.15 22.53 12.73
N ASN A 303 -16.17 23.85 12.56
CA ASN A 303 -15.28 24.81 13.27
C ASN A 303 -13.78 24.42 13.24
N VAL A 304 -13.34 23.74 12.15
CA VAL A 304 -12.01 23.16 12.02
C VAL A 304 -11.17 23.97 11.06
N GLN A 305 -10.14 24.63 11.58
CA GLN A 305 -9.15 25.37 10.78
C GLN A 305 -7.97 24.45 10.42
N LEU A 306 -7.59 24.39 9.14
CA LEU A 306 -6.35 23.76 8.72
C LEU A 306 -5.16 24.68 9.01
N SER A 307 -4.13 24.19 9.66
CA SER A 307 -2.85 24.89 9.84
C SER A 307 -1.86 24.46 8.75
N ASP A 308 -0.82 25.28 8.53
CA ASP A 308 0.24 24.99 7.56
C ASP A 308 0.89 23.63 7.78
N ASP A 309 1.08 23.22 9.05
CA ASP A 309 1.59 21.88 9.37
C ASP A 309 0.68 20.74 8.87
N LYS A 310 -0.62 20.98 8.78
CA LYS A 310 -1.57 20.00 8.25
C LYS A 310 -1.50 19.89 6.73
N VAL A 311 -1.21 20.98 6.02
CA VAL A 311 -0.94 20.95 4.57
C VAL A 311 0.28 20.07 4.32
N ILE A 312 1.38 20.30 5.05
CA ILE A 312 2.61 19.51 4.93
C ILE A 312 2.31 18.02 5.10
N THR A 313 1.53 17.66 6.10
CA THR A 313 1.26 16.24 6.40
C THR A 313 0.28 15.59 5.42
N ILE A 314 -0.64 16.35 4.83
CA ILE A 314 -1.51 15.83 3.76
C ILE A 314 -0.68 15.54 2.51
N VAL A 315 0.14 16.49 2.08
CA VAL A 315 1.01 16.30 0.89
C VAL A 315 2.04 15.21 1.12
N PHE A 316 2.60 15.12 2.33
CA PHE A 316 3.48 14.02 2.74
C PHE A 316 2.83 12.64 2.52
N ASP A 317 1.58 12.48 2.98
CA ASP A 317 0.84 11.23 2.81
C ASP A 317 0.52 10.93 1.34
N LEU A 318 0.10 11.93 0.56
CA LEU A 318 -0.22 11.76 -0.86
C LEU A 318 0.99 11.37 -1.68
N PHE A 319 2.10 12.11 -1.52
CA PHE A 319 3.33 11.86 -2.24
C PHE A 319 3.94 10.51 -1.84
N GLY A 320 4.10 10.26 -0.52
CA GLY A 320 4.75 9.05 -0.02
C GLY A 320 4.01 7.76 -0.38
N ALA A 321 2.67 7.80 -0.44
CA ALA A 321 1.87 6.63 -0.82
C ALA A 321 1.75 6.45 -2.35
N GLY A 322 1.89 7.53 -3.12
CA GLY A 322 1.50 7.56 -4.53
C GLY A 322 2.44 6.84 -5.47
N PHE A 323 3.76 6.97 -5.31
CA PHE A 323 4.66 6.46 -6.34
C PHE A 323 5.15 5.01 -6.10
N ASP A 324 5.48 4.60 -4.88
CA ASP A 324 5.99 3.24 -4.61
C ASP A 324 4.94 2.17 -4.93
N THR A 325 3.69 2.40 -4.54
CA THR A 325 2.60 1.45 -4.78
C THR A 325 2.29 1.26 -6.26
N ILE A 326 2.24 2.35 -7.03
CA ILE A 326 1.97 2.32 -8.48
C ILE A 326 3.14 1.68 -9.21
N THR A 327 4.38 2.06 -8.85
CA THR A 327 5.58 1.41 -9.39
C THR A 327 5.55 -0.09 -9.17
N THR A 328 5.20 -0.53 -7.96
CA THR A 328 5.09 -1.96 -7.63
C THR A 328 4.04 -2.66 -8.48
N ALA A 329 2.88 -2.01 -8.70
CA ALA A 329 1.82 -2.55 -9.56
C ALA A 329 2.27 -2.74 -11.01
N ILE A 330 2.92 -1.73 -11.59
CA ILE A 330 3.44 -1.80 -12.97
C ILE A 330 4.58 -2.81 -13.05
N SER A 331 5.47 -2.85 -12.05
CA SER A 331 6.56 -3.81 -11.98
C SER A 331 6.06 -5.25 -12.01
N TRP A 332 5.09 -5.61 -11.16
CA TRP A 332 4.46 -6.92 -11.19
C TRP A 332 3.79 -7.20 -12.54
N SER A 333 3.13 -6.20 -13.14
CA SER A 333 2.54 -6.33 -14.47
C SER A 333 3.57 -6.71 -15.51
N LEU A 334 4.72 -6.03 -15.54
CA LEU A 334 5.82 -6.37 -16.47
C LEU A 334 6.38 -7.77 -16.22
N MET A 335 6.53 -8.18 -14.95
CA MET A 335 6.96 -9.54 -14.61
C MET A 335 5.98 -10.61 -15.11
N TYR A 336 4.67 -10.39 -14.98
CA TYR A 336 3.66 -11.31 -15.52
C TYR A 336 3.64 -11.31 -17.05
N LEU A 337 3.89 -10.20 -17.70
CA LEU A 337 3.92 -10.13 -19.17
C LEU A 337 5.09 -10.93 -19.75
N VAL A 338 6.29 -10.81 -19.19
CA VAL A 338 7.46 -11.55 -19.70
C VAL A 338 7.39 -13.03 -19.39
N THR A 339 6.70 -13.42 -18.31
CA THR A 339 6.45 -14.85 -17.99
C THR A 339 5.26 -15.46 -18.73
N ASN A 340 4.39 -14.61 -19.33
CA ASN A 340 3.19 -15.04 -20.06
C ASN A 340 3.07 -14.34 -21.42
N PRO A 341 3.94 -14.66 -22.41
CA PRO A 341 3.95 -13.96 -23.70
C PRO A 341 2.62 -14.03 -24.49
N ARG A 342 1.82 -15.08 -24.26
CA ARG A 342 0.49 -15.22 -24.88
C ARG A 342 -0.48 -14.14 -24.39
N ILE A 343 -0.43 -13.82 -23.09
CA ILE A 343 -1.25 -12.77 -22.49
C ILE A 343 -0.84 -11.42 -23.04
N GLN A 344 0.47 -11.16 -23.13
CA GLN A 344 0.99 -9.91 -23.70
C GLN A 344 0.48 -9.71 -25.14
N ARG A 345 0.55 -10.74 -25.98
CA ARG A 345 0.04 -10.67 -27.36
C ARG A 345 -1.45 -10.37 -27.42
N LYS A 346 -2.29 -11.01 -26.61
CA LYS A 346 -3.73 -10.72 -26.57
C LYS A 346 -4.02 -9.26 -26.20
N ILE A 347 -3.29 -8.69 -25.23
CA ILE A 347 -3.42 -7.26 -24.90
C ILE A 347 -3.03 -6.40 -26.09
N GLN A 348 -1.96 -6.74 -26.77
CA GLN A 348 -1.47 -6.01 -27.93
C GLN A 348 -2.44 -6.09 -29.12
N GLU A 349 -3.05 -7.24 -29.37
CA GLU A 349 -4.09 -7.44 -30.36
C GLU A 349 -5.36 -6.60 -30.05
N GLU A 350 -5.74 -6.53 -28.77
CA GLU A 350 -6.84 -5.67 -28.32
C GLU A 350 -6.52 -4.19 -28.55
N LEU A 351 -5.33 -3.72 -28.18
CA LEU A 351 -4.87 -2.34 -28.39
C LEU A 351 -4.84 -1.99 -29.89
N ASP A 352 -4.31 -2.87 -30.73
CA ASP A 352 -4.24 -2.65 -32.18
C ASP A 352 -5.64 -2.58 -32.83
N THR A 353 -6.58 -3.41 -32.36
CA THR A 353 -7.95 -3.46 -32.88
C THR A 353 -8.76 -2.22 -32.45
N VAL A 354 -8.62 -1.78 -31.21
CA VAL A 354 -9.46 -0.71 -30.63
C VAL A 354 -8.90 0.68 -30.91
N ILE A 355 -7.58 0.84 -30.80
CA ILE A 355 -6.92 2.15 -30.88
C ILE A 355 -6.12 2.30 -32.17
N GLY A 356 -5.51 1.20 -32.61
CA GLY A 356 -4.54 1.24 -33.72
C GLY A 356 -3.17 1.73 -33.23
N ARG A 357 -2.36 2.22 -34.20
CA ARG A 357 -0.98 2.67 -33.99
C ARG A 357 -0.77 4.16 -34.23
N ASP A 358 -1.79 4.86 -34.77
CA ASP A 358 -1.69 6.25 -35.23
C ASP A 358 -1.82 7.28 -34.10
N ARG A 359 -2.37 6.87 -32.97
CA ARG A 359 -2.51 7.71 -31.78
C ARG A 359 -2.18 6.94 -30.50
N GLN A 360 -1.82 7.67 -29.45
CA GLN A 360 -1.65 7.09 -28.14
C GLN A 360 -2.98 6.67 -27.50
N PRO A 361 -2.97 5.63 -26.64
CA PRO A 361 -4.07 5.30 -25.74
C PRO A 361 -4.43 6.47 -24.80
N ARG A 362 -5.73 6.60 -24.52
CA ARG A 362 -6.29 7.59 -23.60
C ARG A 362 -7.15 6.91 -22.54
N LEU A 363 -7.43 7.62 -21.46
CA LEU A 363 -8.34 7.13 -20.42
C LEU A 363 -9.75 6.85 -20.94
N SER A 364 -10.20 7.58 -21.98
CA SER A 364 -11.48 7.34 -22.65
C SER A 364 -11.56 6.00 -23.39
N ASP A 365 -10.43 5.39 -23.74
CA ASP A 365 -10.39 4.09 -24.42
C ASP A 365 -10.60 2.91 -23.45
N ARG A 366 -10.38 3.13 -22.17
CA ARG A 366 -10.41 2.11 -21.11
C ARG A 366 -11.66 1.22 -21.13
N PRO A 367 -12.89 1.73 -21.31
CA PRO A 367 -14.09 0.87 -21.36
C PRO A 367 -14.11 -0.11 -22.54
N GLN A 368 -13.31 0.13 -23.57
CA GLN A 368 -13.21 -0.68 -24.79
C GLN A 368 -12.03 -1.67 -24.76
N LEU A 369 -11.27 -1.71 -23.65
CA LEU A 369 -10.09 -2.56 -23.44
C LEU A 369 -10.31 -3.53 -22.26
N PRO A 370 -11.33 -4.40 -22.32
CA PRO A 370 -11.69 -5.28 -21.19
C PRO A 370 -10.61 -6.32 -20.89
N TYR A 371 -9.80 -6.76 -21.85
CA TYR A 371 -8.75 -7.74 -21.61
C TYR A 371 -7.56 -7.12 -20.85
N LEU A 372 -7.16 -5.91 -21.21
CA LEU A 372 -6.15 -5.16 -20.45
C LEU A 372 -6.63 -4.89 -19.01
N GLU A 373 -7.88 -4.51 -18.83
CA GLU A 373 -8.46 -4.32 -17.47
C GLU A 373 -8.49 -5.64 -16.68
N ALA A 374 -8.86 -6.74 -17.31
CA ALA A 374 -8.85 -8.07 -16.72
C ALA A 374 -7.42 -8.49 -16.30
N PHE A 375 -6.42 -8.19 -17.13
CA PHE A 375 -5.01 -8.41 -16.81
C PHE A 375 -4.56 -7.61 -15.57
N ILE A 376 -4.92 -6.32 -15.48
CA ILE A 376 -4.59 -5.47 -14.34
C ILE A 376 -5.24 -6.02 -13.06
N LEU A 377 -6.50 -6.42 -13.14
CA LEU A 377 -7.22 -7.01 -12.00
C LEU A 377 -6.58 -8.32 -11.54
N GLU A 378 -6.18 -9.17 -12.48
CA GLU A 378 -5.50 -10.43 -12.15
C GLU A 378 -4.11 -10.19 -11.57
N THR A 379 -3.39 -9.18 -12.06
CA THR A 379 -2.13 -8.74 -11.44
C THR A 379 -2.35 -8.32 -10.00
N PHE A 380 -3.37 -7.51 -9.71
CA PHE A 380 -3.70 -7.06 -8.36
C PHE A 380 -4.11 -8.23 -7.45
N ARG A 381 -4.91 -9.15 -7.96
CA ARG A 381 -5.33 -10.32 -7.22
C ARG A 381 -4.16 -11.26 -6.92
N HIS A 382 -3.45 -11.69 -7.96
CA HIS A 382 -2.45 -12.76 -7.85
C HIS A 382 -1.17 -12.30 -7.15
N SER A 383 -0.68 -11.10 -7.46
CA SER A 383 0.48 -10.56 -6.73
C SER A 383 0.12 -10.16 -5.30
N SER A 384 -1.12 -9.71 -5.07
CA SER A 384 -1.57 -9.14 -3.78
C SER A 384 -0.48 -8.30 -3.13
N PHE A 385 0.14 -7.42 -3.92
CA PHE A 385 1.35 -6.70 -3.51
C PHE A 385 1.14 -5.79 -2.28
N VAL A 386 -0.10 -5.58 -1.86
CA VAL A 386 -0.46 -5.07 -0.54
C VAL A 386 -1.17 -6.18 0.23
N PRO A 387 -0.43 -7.08 0.92
CA PRO A 387 -1.01 -8.29 1.51
C PRO A 387 -1.89 -8.01 2.71
N PHE A 388 -1.63 -6.90 3.42
CA PHE A 388 -2.43 -6.40 4.54
C PHE A 388 -2.79 -4.94 4.31
N THR A 389 -3.92 -4.50 4.85
CA THR A 389 -4.12 -3.05 5.02
C THR A 389 -3.15 -2.51 6.08
N ILE A 390 -2.94 -1.19 6.10
CA ILE A 390 -2.36 -0.56 7.29
C ILE A 390 -3.22 -0.98 8.49
N PRO A 391 -2.61 -1.44 9.60
CA PRO A 391 -3.34 -1.95 10.75
C PRO A 391 -4.46 -1.03 11.22
N HIS A 392 -5.61 -1.61 11.48
CA HIS A 392 -6.75 -0.94 12.11
C HIS A 392 -6.71 -1.11 13.63
N SER A 393 -7.53 -0.35 14.34
CA SER A 393 -7.86 -0.64 15.73
C SER A 393 -9.34 -0.39 16.00
N THR A 394 -9.86 -1.07 17.01
CA THR A 394 -11.21 -0.81 17.53
C THR A 394 -11.23 0.47 18.36
N ILE A 395 -12.21 1.34 18.11
CA ILE A 395 -12.35 2.60 18.87
C ILE A 395 -13.29 2.47 20.07
N ARG A 396 -14.01 1.35 20.18
CA ARG A 396 -14.87 0.95 21.29
C ARG A 396 -14.93 -0.57 21.40
N ASP A 397 -15.44 -1.06 22.51
CA ASP A 397 -15.77 -2.48 22.64
C ASP A 397 -16.79 -2.86 21.59
N THR A 398 -16.53 -3.96 20.89
CA THR A 398 -17.39 -4.42 19.80
C THR A 398 -17.42 -5.95 19.71
N SER A 399 -18.28 -6.47 18.86
CA SER A 399 -18.34 -7.91 18.57
C SER A 399 -18.37 -8.15 17.07
N LEU A 400 -17.72 -9.22 16.62
CA LEU A 400 -17.69 -9.62 15.22
C LEU A 400 -17.86 -11.15 15.13
N ASN A 401 -18.86 -11.61 14.40
CA ASN A 401 -19.16 -13.04 14.22
C ASN A 401 -19.24 -13.83 15.56
N GLY A 402 -19.80 -13.19 16.62
CA GLY A 402 -19.93 -13.79 17.95
C GLY A 402 -18.68 -13.71 18.83
N PHE A 403 -17.60 -13.10 18.36
CA PHE A 403 -16.38 -12.87 19.12
C PHE A 403 -16.34 -11.45 19.68
N TYR A 404 -15.96 -11.31 20.94
CA TYR A 404 -15.76 -10.03 21.59
C TYR A 404 -14.38 -9.47 21.27
N ILE A 405 -14.34 -8.21 20.86
CA ILE A 405 -13.12 -7.48 20.54
C ILE A 405 -13.10 -6.19 21.39
N PRO A 406 -12.23 -6.11 22.40
CA PRO A 406 -12.12 -4.92 23.24
C PRO A 406 -11.66 -3.68 22.47
N LYS A 407 -11.98 -2.50 23.00
CA LYS A 407 -11.45 -1.21 22.54
C LYS A 407 -9.92 -1.21 22.51
N GLY A 408 -9.35 -0.60 21.47
CA GLY A 408 -7.92 -0.42 21.31
C GLY A 408 -7.16 -1.66 20.79
N HIS A 409 -7.88 -2.77 20.51
CA HIS A 409 -7.23 -3.93 19.91
C HIS A 409 -6.74 -3.61 18.50
N CYS A 410 -5.48 -3.98 18.24
CA CYS A 410 -4.91 -3.95 16.90
C CYS A 410 -5.60 -4.98 16.02
N VAL A 411 -5.93 -4.61 14.78
CA VAL A 411 -6.67 -5.45 13.83
C VAL A 411 -5.91 -5.49 12.52
N PHE A 412 -5.45 -6.67 12.12
CA PHE A 412 -4.87 -6.93 10.81
C PHE A 412 -5.94 -7.44 9.85
N VAL A 413 -5.98 -6.88 8.66
CA VAL A 413 -6.89 -7.29 7.60
C VAL A 413 -6.09 -8.01 6.53
N ASN A 414 -6.29 -9.33 6.42
CA ASN A 414 -5.53 -10.20 5.53
C ASN A 414 -6.13 -10.18 4.12
N GLN A 415 -5.70 -9.21 3.30
CA GLN A 415 -6.11 -9.08 1.90
C GLN A 415 -5.57 -10.23 1.04
N TRP A 416 -4.36 -10.70 1.35
CA TRP A 416 -3.75 -11.84 0.67
C TRP A 416 -4.66 -13.07 0.72
N GLN A 417 -5.17 -13.42 1.90
CA GLN A 417 -6.04 -14.59 2.05
C GLN A 417 -7.27 -14.49 1.14
N VAL A 418 -7.93 -13.33 1.10
CA VAL A 418 -9.12 -13.12 0.25
C VAL A 418 -8.78 -13.27 -1.24
N ASN A 419 -7.67 -12.70 -1.68
CA ASN A 419 -7.25 -12.76 -3.08
C ASN A 419 -6.73 -14.15 -3.50
N HIS A 420 -6.42 -15.02 -2.52
CA HIS A 420 -5.97 -16.41 -2.73
C HIS A 420 -6.94 -17.45 -2.15
N ASP A 421 -8.18 -17.06 -1.89
CA ASP A 421 -9.21 -17.95 -1.35
C ASP A 421 -9.64 -18.98 -2.40
N GLN A 422 -9.53 -20.27 -2.05
CA GLN A 422 -9.85 -21.38 -2.95
C GLN A 422 -11.35 -21.43 -3.30
N GLU A 423 -12.22 -21.12 -2.32
CA GLU A 423 -13.67 -21.16 -2.55
C GLU A 423 -14.13 -19.97 -3.43
N LEU A 424 -13.45 -18.84 -3.29
CA LEU A 424 -13.78 -17.63 -4.03
C LEU A 424 -13.27 -17.66 -5.47
N TRP A 425 -12.09 -18.23 -5.72
CA TRP A 425 -11.38 -18.14 -6.99
C TRP A 425 -11.25 -19.46 -7.76
N GLY A 426 -11.49 -20.60 -7.12
CA GLY A 426 -11.36 -21.93 -7.69
C GLY A 426 -9.91 -22.40 -7.87
N ASP A 427 -9.17 -21.64 -8.65
CA ASP A 427 -7.75 -21.84 -9.01
C ASP A 427 -6.91 -20.61 -8.65
N PRO A 428 -6.79 -20.22 -7.36
CA PRO A 428 -6.18 -18.96 -6.95
C PRO A 428 -4.70 -18.82 -7.33
N ASN A 429 -4.00 -19.91 -7.53
CA ASN A 429 -2.57 -19.93 -7.86
C ASN A 429 -2.29 -19.78 -9.36
N GLU A 430 -3.31 -19.89 -10.22
CA GLU A 430 -3.16 -19.65 -11.64
C GLU A 430 -3.35 -18.18 -11.97
N PHE A 431 -2.40 -17.64 -12.74
CA PHE A 431 -2.51 -16.30 -13.31
C PHE A 431 -3.32 -16.35 -14.61
N ARG A 432 -4.59 -15.97 -14.54
CA ARG A 432 -5.55 -16.10 -15.64
C ARG A 432 -6.48 -14.89 -15.73
N PRO A 433 -6.14 -13.88 -16.56
CA PRO A 433 -6.97 -12.68 -16.75
C PRO A 433 -8.41 -12.99 -17.17
N GLU A 434 -8.59 -14.04 -17.95
CA GLU A 434 -9.90 -14.45 -18.49
C GLU A 434 -10.95 -14.73 -17.39
N ARG A 435 -10.52 -14.96 -16.13
CA ARG A 435 -11.46 -15.11 -15.01
C ARG A 435 -12.35 -13.88 -14.81
N PHE A 436 -11.85 -12.70 -15.17
CA PHE A 436 -12.58 -11.43 -15.04
C PHE A 436 -13.43 -11.07 -16.25
N LEU A 437 -13.50 -11.93 -17.25
CA LEU A 437 -14.31 -11.71 -18.44
C LEU A 437 -15.57 -12.57 -18.42
N THR A 438 -16.68 -11.98 -18.83
CA THR A 438 -17.92 -12.71 -19.11
C THR A 438 -17.80 -13.54 -20.40
N SER A 439 -18.75 -14.39 -20.69
CA SER A 439 -18.82 -15.14 -21.95
C SER A 439 -18.92 -14.23 -23.20
N SER A 440 -19.37 -12.99 -23.03
CA SER A 440 -19.41 -11.97 -24.10
C SER A 440 -18.11 -11.18 -24.25
N GLY A 441 -17.07 -11.49 -23.48
CA GLY A 441 -15.78 -10.79 -23.52
C GLY A 441 -15.75 -9.43 -22.78
N THR A 442 -16.81 -9.07 -22.08
CA THR A 442 -16.86 -7.85 -21.25
C THR A 442 -16.38 -8.11 -19.84
N LEU A 443 -15.96 -7.06 -19.14
CA LEU A 443 -15.48 -7.19 -17.75
C LEU A 443 -16.61 -7.59 -16.79
N ASP A 444 -16.38 -8.65 -16.01
CA ASP A 444 -17.26 -9.05 -14.91
C ASP A 444 -17.07 -8.12 -13.70
N LYS A 445 -17.96 -7.16 -13.55
CA LYS A 445 -17.93 -6.18 -12.46
C LYS A 445 -18.08 -6.84 -11.09
N HIS A 446 -18.94 -7.85 -10.97
CA HIS A 446 -19.18 -8.52 -9.68
C HIS A 446 -17.93 -9.27 -9.20
N LEU A 447 -17.21 -9.93 -10.10
CA LEU A 447 -15.97 -10.61 -9.76
C LEU A 447 -14.84 -9.60 -9.49
N SER A 448 -14.79 -8.51 -10.26
CA SER A 448 -13.81 -7.42 -10.08
C SER A 448 -13.88 -6.79 -8.70
N GLU A 449 -15.08 -6.64 -8.12
CA GLU A 449 -15.30 -6.08 -6.77
C GLU A 449 -14.84 -7.01 -5.63
N LYS A 450 -14.52 -8.26 -5.93
CA LYS A 450 -14.00 -9.22 -4.94
C LYS A 450 -12.50 -9.09 -4.73
N VAL A 451 -11.79 -8.45 -5.65
CA VAL A 451 -10.35 -8.13 -5.49
C VAL A 451 -10.19 -7.01 -4.47
N ILE A 452 -9.69 -7.33 -3.30
CA ILE A 452 -9.41 -6.34 -2.28
C ILE A 452 -7.90 -6.07 -2.19
N LEU A 453 -7.49 -4.91 -2.67
CA LEU A 453 -6.12 -4.43 -2.59
C LEU A 453 -6.04 -3.05 -1.94
N PHE A 454 -7.09 -2.25 -2.10
CA PHE A 454 -7.18 -0.86 -1.63
C PHE A 454 -7.86 -0.71 -0.27
N GLY A 455 -8.11 -1.82 0.42
CA GLY A 455 -8.88 -1.85 1.66
C GLY A 455 -10.38 -1.56 1.43
N LEU A 456 -11.13 -1.52 2.53
CA LEU A 456 -12.58 -1.27 2.52
C LEU A 456 -12.97 -0.25 3.61
N GLY A 457 -14.18 0.30 3.51
CA GLY A 457 -14.80 1.12 4.53
C GLY A 457 -14.18 2.50 4.71
N LYS A 458 -14.17 2.99 5.95
CA LYS A 458 -13.80 4.38 6.29
C LYS A 458 -12.33 4.72 5.98
N ARG A 459 -11.44 3.74 6.01
CA ARG A 459 -10.00 3.87 5.76
C ARG A 459 -9.57 3.35 4.38
N LYS A 460 -10.53 3.08 3.47
CA LYS A 460 -10.23 2.69 2.09
C LYS A 460 -9.28 3.69 1.42
N CYS A 461 -8.38 3.23 0.56
CA CYS A 461 -7.41 4.05 -0.16
C CYS A 461 -8.11 5.21 -0.90
N ILE A 462 -7.61 6.44 -0.71
CA ILE A 462 -8.14 7.62 -1.41
C ILE A 462 -7.65 7.73 -2.84
N GLY A 463 -6.51 7.11 -3.13
CA GLY A 463 -5.88 7.10 -4.46
C GLY A 463 -6.31 5.95 -5.37
N GLU A 464 -7.27 5.09 -4.97
CA GLU A 464 -7.64 3.89 -5.75
C GLU A 464 -7.97 4.21 -7.22
N ILE A 465 -8.81 5.21 -7.45
CA ILE A 465 -9.22 5.56 -8.83
C ILE A 465 -8.00 5.98 -9.65
N ILE A 466 -7.18 6.87 -9.08
CA ILE A 466 -5.99 7.41 -9.76
C ILE A 466 -4.97 6.31 -10.01
N GLY A 467 -4.68 5.48 -8.99
CA GLY A 467 -3.75 4.38 -9.14
C GLY A 467 -4.16 3.38 -10.22
N ARG A 468 -5.46 3.05 -10.32
CA ARG A 468 -5.98 2.18 -11.38
C ARG A 468 -5.84 2.82 -12.77
N LEU A 469 -6.13 4.11 -12.89
CA LEU A 469 -6.02 4.85 -14.15
C LEU A 469 -4.57 5.03 -14.59
N GLU A 470 -3.68 5.29 -13.65
CA GLU A 470 -2.25 5.45 -13.91
C GLU A 470 -1.61 4.14 -14.38
N VAL A 471 -1.87 3.03 -13.67
CA VAL A 471 -1.41 1.70 -14.08
C VAL A 471 -1.94 1.33 -15.46
N PHE A 472 -3.23 1.55 -15.70
CA PHE A 472 -3.85 1.30 -17.00
C PHE A 472 -3.15 2.07 -18.12
N LEU A 473 -2.96 3.37 -17.94
CA LEU A 473 -2.44 4.22 -19.00
C LEU A 473 -0.96 3.94 -19.31
N PHE A 474 -0.12 3.75 -18.26
CA PHE A 474 1.28 3.33 -18.47
C PHE A 474 1.35 2.03 -19.25
N LEU A 475 0.59 1.01 -18.84
CA LEU A 475 0.60 -0.28 -19.52
C LEU A 475 0.07 -0.20 -20.94
N ALA A 476 -1.02 0.53 -21.17
CA ALA A 476 -1.59 0.71 -22.49
C ALA A 476 -0.60 1.36 -23.46
N ILE A 477 0.07 2.46 -23.05
CA ILE A 477 1.04 3.17 -23.89
C ILE A 477 2.29 2.33 -24.13
N LEU A 478 2.84 1.71 -23.09
CA LEU A 478 4.05 0.89 -23.23
C LEU A 478 3.80 -0.33 -24.11
N LEU A 479 2.69 -1.06 -23.90
CA LEU A 479 2.36 -2.28 -24.68
C LEU A 479 1.91 -1.99 -26.10
N GLN A 480 1.36 -0.81 -26.38
CA GLN A 480 1.08 -0.40 -27.74
C GLN A 480 2.38 -0.29 -28.56
N GLN A 481 3.46 0.23 -27.97
CA GLN A 481 4.70 0.54 -28.67
C GLN A 481 5.76 -0.56 -28.56
N MET A 482 5.76 -1.34 -27.47
CA MET A 482 6.83 -2.25 -27.12
C MET A 482 6.34 -3.68 -26.85
N GLU A 483 7.19 -4.64 -27.13
CA GLU A 483 7.11 -6.01 -26.65
C GLU A 483 8.19 -6.23 -25.59
N PHE A 484 7.81 -6.76 -24.42
CA PHE A 484 8.70 -7.04 -23.30
C PHE A 484 9.08 -8.51 -23.26
N ASN A 485 10.36 -8.78 -23.14
CA ASN A 485 10.91 -10.11 -23.04
C ASN A 485 12.01 -10.15 -21.98
N VAL A 486 12.59 -11.32 -21.75
CA VAL A 486 13.83 -11.49 -20.98
C VAL A 486 14.85 -12.18 -21.84
N SER A 487 16.12 -11.98 -21.52
CA SER A 487 17.24 -12.61 -22.26
C SER A 487 17.07 -14.13 -22.32
N PRO A 488 17.35 -14.77 -23.46
CA PRO A 488 17.21 -16.20 -23.62
C PRO A 488 17.97 -17.00 -22.55
N GLY A 489 17.29 -17.95 -21.91
CA GLY A 489 17.87 -18.79 -20.86
C GLY A 489 17.77 -18.22 -19.43
N GLU A 490 17.40 -16.95 -19.27
CA GLU A 490 17.20 -16.35 -17.96
C GLU A 490 15.90 -16.80 -17.33
N LYS A 491 15.96 -17.09 -16.01
CA LYS A 491 14.80 -17.44 -15.22
C LYS A 491 14.33 -16.23 -14.44
N VAL A 492 13.04 -15.92 -14.59
CA VAL A 492 12.40 -14.86 -13.82
C VAL A 492 11.98 -15.39 -12.45
N ASP A 493 12.49 -14.77 -11.40
CA ASP A 493 12.08 -15.10 -10.03
C ASP A 493 10.83 -14.30 -9.65
N MET A 494 9.72 -15.01 -9.53
CA MET A 494 8.41 -14.46 -9.14
C MET A 494 8.16 -14.53 -7.63
N THR A 495 9.17 -14.91 -6.82
CA THR A 495 9.03 -15.01 -5.37
C THR A 495 8.88 -13.62 -4.75
N PRO A 496 7.79 -13.35 -4.01
CA PRO A 496 7.60 -12.05 -3.39
C PRO A 496 8.52 -11.86 -2.18
N ALA A 497 9.21 -10.72 -2.12
CA ALA A 497 9.89 -10.26 -0.92
C ALA A 497 8.91 -9.46 -0.05
N TYR A 498 8.80 -9.86 1.22
CA TYR A 498 7.86 -9.24 2.15
C TYR A 498 8.33 -7.83 2.56
N GLY A 499 7.42 -6.87 2.49
CA GLY A 499 7.59 -5.48 2.88
C GLY A 499 6.23 -4.85 3.14
N LEU A 500 6.15 -3.54 3.19
CA LEU A 500 4.87 -2.81 3.19
C LEU A 500 4.09 -3.14 1.91
N THR A 501 4.81 -3.21 0.80
CA THR A 501 4.38 -3.83 -0.45
C THR A 501 5.24 -5.06 -0.72
N LEU A 502 4.65 -6.12 -1.28
CA LEU A 502 5.40 -7.30 -1.74
C LEU A 502 6.11 -6.94 -3.04
N LYS A 503 7.43 -6.88 -3.00
CA LYS A 503 8.25 -6.65 -4.18
C LYS A 503 8.73 -7.99 -4.74
N HIS A 504 8.89 -8.07 -6.06
CA HIS A 504 9.56 -9.20 -6.70
C HIS A 504 11.08 -9.04 -6.65
N ALA A 505 11.84 -10.10 -6.90
CA ALA A 505 13.27 -10.04 -7.09
C ALA A 505 13.62 -9.13 -8.29
N ARG A 506 14.73 -8.40 -8.22
CA ARG A 506 15.19 -7.59 -9.35
C ARG A 506 15.48 -8.50 -10.55
N CYS A 507 15.06 -8.04 -11.71
CA CYS A 507 15.38 -8.68 -12.99
C CYS A 507 16.15 -7.70 -13.87
N GLU A 508 17.44 -7.92 -14.02
CA GLU A 508 18.35 -7.07 -14.79
C GLU A 508 18.43 -7.47 -16.27
N HIS A 509 17.70 -8.52 -16.66
CA HIS A 509 17.77 -9.13 -17.99
C HIS A 509 16.55 -8.86 -18.85
N PHE A 510 15.82 -7.77 -18.56
CA PHE A 510 14.73 -7.33 -19.42
C PHE A 510 15.25 -6.90 -20.78
N GLN A 511 14.49 -7.30 -21.80
CA GLN A 511 14.67 -6.86 -23.17
C GLN A 511 13.38 -6.25 -23.67
N VAL A 512 13.48 -5.24 -24.51
CA VAL A 512 12.33 -4.67 -25.20
C VAL A 512 12.56 -4.63 -26.70
N GLN A 513 11.52 -4.88 -27.47
CA GLN A 513 11.53 -4.75 -28.89
C GLN A 513 10.42 -3.78 -29.30
N MET A 514 10.75 -2.82 -30.18
CA MET A 514 9.72 -1.97 -30.77
C MET A 514 8.83 -2.81 -31.67
N ARG A 515 7.55 -2.66 -31.48
CA ARG A 515 6.56 -3.32 -32.34
C ARG A 515 6.53 -2.60 -33.69
N SER A 516 6.69 -3.31 -34.81
CA SER A 516 6.61 -2.76 -36.17
C SER A 516 5.24 -2.17 -36.45
N SER A 517 5.20 -1.04 -37.13
CA SER A 517 3.96 -0.42 -37.63
C SER A 517 3.35 -1.29 -38.73
N GLY A 518 2.25 -1.96 -38.39
CA GLY A 518 1.39 -2.66 -39.33
C GLY A 518 1.71 -4.13 -39.62
N PRO A 519 0.71 -4.94 -39.99
CA PRO A 519 0.94 -6.26 -40.54
C PRO A 519 1.68 -6.10 -41.87
N GLN A 520 2.84 -6.73 -42.02
CA GLN A 520 3.36 -7.03 -43.33
C GLN A 520 2.27 -7.85 -44.03
N HIS A 521 1.52 -7.23 -44.93
CA HIS A 521 0.77 -7.97 -45.91
C HIS A 521 1.82 -8.87 -46.61
N LEU A 522 1.80 -10.13 -46.26
CA LEU A 522 2.43 -11.18 -47.05
C LEU A 522 1.79 -11.05 -48.45
N GLN A 523 2.47 -10.31 -49.33
CA GLN A 523 2.27 -10.48 -50.75
C GLN A 523 2.86 -11.85 -51.09
N ALA A 524 1.93 -12.81 -51.31
CA ALA A 524 2.22 -14.10 -51.92
C ALA A 524 2.54 -13.94 -53.41
#